data_9ec174f54e6ec0f975ed75bde4b4dc68
#
_entry.id   9ec174f54e6ec0f975ed75bde4b4dc68
#
_cell.length_a   1.000
_cell.length_b   1.000
_cell.length_c   1.000
_cell.angle_alpha   90.00
_cell.angle_beta   90.00
_cell.angle_gamma   90.00
#
_symmetry.space_group_name_H-M   'P 1'
#
loop_
_entity.id
_entity.type
_entity.pdbx_description
1 polymer ?
#
loop_
_entity_poly.entity_id
_entity_poly.type
_entity_poly.pdbx_seq_one_letter_code
_entity_poly.pdbx_strand_id
1 'polypeptide(L)'
;PFEVNQGKIFLDVPGGTIEAGVDQIPGSSNDWYTVQNFATARNSESQVVMGSPEIPLMQFGAINTGRYKAGAVPQSTNMYSWPMNNYWVTNFNADQMGELQWSYFINSSKDNSIGYATRFAWENRIPFLTRVLPAGAKGSKVVSPASVFNISSDNLLLVNMKPVEG
;
A
#
# COMPACT_ATOMS: atom_id res chain seq x y z
N PRO A 1 -0.04 14.80 -10.80
CA PRO A 1 0.09 14.84 -9.34
C PRO A 1 -1.29 14.84 -8.71
N PHE A 2 -1.50 13.98 -7.72
CA PHE A 2 -2.72 14.00 -6.92
C PHE A 2 -2.47 15.00 -5.78
N GLU A 3 -2.94 16.22 -5.95
CA GLU A 3 -2.78 17.22 -4.93
C GLU A 3 -3.97 17.13 -3.94
N VAL A 4 -3.68 16.64 -2.75
CA VAL A 4 -4.60 16.73 -1.62
C VAL A 4 -4.24 17.99 -0.85
N ASN A 5 -5.06 19.03 -1.00
CA ASN A 5 -4.78 20.35 -0.43
C ASN A 5 -4.55 20.25 1.09
N GLN A 6 -3.43 20.80 1.58
CA GLN A 6 -3.00 20.69 2.98
C GLN A 6 -2.96 19.24 3.50
N GLY A 7 -2.80 18.29 2.59
CA GLY A 7 -2.74 16.89 2.94
C GLY A 7 -1.40 16.48 3.55
N LYS A 8 -1.43 15.39 4.29
CA LYS A 8 -0.27 14.71 4.86
C LYS A 8 -0.15 13.32 4.27
N ILE A 9 1.07 12.80 4.27
CA ILE A 9 1.34 11.44 3.78
C ILE A 9 1.42 10.48 4.98
N PHE A 10 0.63 9.43 4.91
CA PHE A 10 0.73 8.29 5.82
C PHE A 10 1.09 7.03 5.04
N LEU A 11 1.83 6.13 5.66
CA LEU A 11 2.22 4.87 5.04
C LEU A 11 2.12 3.71 6.03
N ASP A 12 1.80 2.56 5.47
CA ASP A 12 1.75 1.32 6.22
C ASP A 12 3.17 0.74 6.34
N VAL A 13 3.54 0.43 7.57
CA VAL A 13 4.84 -0.15 7.94
C VAL A 13 4.61 -1.37 8.86
N PRO A 14 5.60 -2.26 9.04
CA PRO A 14 5.46 -3.33 10.01
C PRO A 14 5.08 -2.81 11.40
N GLY A 15 3.93 -3.24 11.89
CA GLY A 15 3.42 -2.86 13.20
C GLY A 15 2.50 -1.65 13.25
N GLY A 16 2.24 -0.95 12.14
CA GLY A 16 1.29 0.16 12.14
C GLY A 16 1.37 1.10 10.95
N THR A 17 0.81 2.28 11.13
CA THR A 17 0.83 3.35 10.14
C THR A 17 1.53 4.56 10.72
N ILE A 18 2.40 5.18 9.95
CA ILE A 18 3.18 6.36 10.36
C ILE A 18 2.92 7.56 9.43
N GLU A 19 3.05 8.77 9.94
CA GLU A 19 3.12 10.01 9.16
C GLU A 19 4.55 10.19 8.66
N ALA A 20 4.73 10.34 7.35
CA ALA A 20 6.03 10.48 6.72
C ALA A 20 6.77 11.74 7.20
N GLY A 21 8.00 11.56 7.68
CA GLY A 21 8.86 12.63 8.18
C GLY A 21 8.54 13.09 9.61
N VAL A 22 7.54 12.49 10.28
CA VAL A 22 7.10 12.89 11.63
C VAL A 22 7.30 11.76 12.63
N ASP A 23 6.73 10.58 12.37
CA ASP A 23 6.69 9.48 13.35
C ASP A 23 7.93 8.57 13.32
N GLN A 24 8.93 8.90 12.54
CA GLN A 24 10.14 8.09 12.43
C GLN A 24 11.09 8.35 13.60
N ILE A 25 11.84 7.31 13.94
CA ILE A 25 12.91 7.42 14.96
C ILE A 25 13.92 8.48 14.53
N PRO A 26 14.30 9.41 15.39
CA PRO A 26 15.31 10.42 15.09
C PRO A 26 16.62 9.79 14.56
N GLY A 27 17.10 10.32 13.44
CA GLY A 27 18.30 9.82 12.75
C GLY A 27 18.05 8.72 11.74
N SER A 28 16.82 8.21 11.60
CA SER A 28 16.45 7.31 10.50
C SER A 28 16.39 8.06 9.17
N SER A 29 16.53 7.30 8.05
CA SER A 29 16.37 7.86 6.72
C SER A 29 14.94 8.31 6.47
N ASN A 30 14.79 9.53 5.98
CA ASN A 30 13.52 10.11 5.54
C ASN A 30 13.51 10.40 4.03
N ASP A 31 14.53 9.93 3.31
CA ASP A 31 14.68 10.19 1.88
C ASP A 31 13.81 9.26 1.05
N TRP A 32 13.71 8.01 1.49
CA TRP A 32 12.81 7.01 0.94
C TRP A 32 12.27 6.11 2.03
N TYR A 33 11.16 5.50 1.72
CA TYR A 33 10.36 4.73 2.65
C TYR A 33 10.05 3.36 2.08
N THR A 34 10.15 2.35 2.92
CA THR A 34 9.61 1.03 2.60
C THR A 34 8.15 0.99 3.02
N VAL A 35 7.27 0.88 2.06
CA VAL A 35 5.81 0.80 2.23
C VAL A 35 5.41 -0.67 2.23
N GLN A 36 4.64 -1.08 3.23
CA GLN A 36 4.21 -2.48 3.33
C GLN A 36 3.03 -2.78 2.41
N ASN A 37 1.93 -2.08 2.54
CA ASN A 37 0.72 -2.32 1.76
C ASN A 37 0.25 -1.07 1.02
N PHE A 38 0.29 0.11 1.64
CA PHE A 38 -0.17 1.35 1.03
C PHE A 38 0.58 2.57 1.53
N ALA A 39 0.54 3.62 0.71
CA ALA A 39 0.72 5.00 1.13
C ALA A 39 -0.55 5.79 0.81
N THR A 40 -0.90 6.75 1.65
CA THR A 40 -2.05 7.62 1.43
C THR A 40 -1.71 9.07 1.65
N ALA A 41 -2.12 9.90 0.71
CA ALA A 41 -2.19 11.35 0.88
C ALA A 41 -3.59 11.69 1.38
N ARG A 42 -3.70 12.28 2.58
CA ARG A 42 -5.01 12.56 3.19
C ARG A 42 -5.08 13.90 3.89
N ASN A 43 -6.28 14.47 3.94
CA ASN A 43 -6.64 15.62 4.75
C ASN A 43 -7.93 15.32 5.54
N SER A 44 -8.58 16.36 6.09
CA SER A 44 -9.85 16.21 6.84
C SER A 44 -11.05 15.79 5.97
N GLU A 45 -10.97 15.91 4.64
CA GLU A 45 -12.12 15.76 3.74
C GLU A 45 -12.03 14.53 2.85
N SER A 46 -10.80 14.09 2.53
CA SER A 46 -10.58 13.04 1.53
C SER A 46 -9.19 12.41 1.65
N GLN A 47 -9.02 11.32 0.94
CA GLN A 47 -7.72 10.69 0.76
C GLN A 47 -7.54 10.12 -0.64
N VAL A 48 -6.27 9.99 -1.04
CA VAL A 48 -5.84 9.19 -2.20
C VAL A 48 -4.93 8.10 -1.68
N VAL A 49 -5.30 6.85 -1.91
CA VAL A 49 -4.54 5.67 -1.50
C VAL A 49 -3.86 5.07 -2.71
N MET A 50 -2.59 4.73 -2.56
CA MET A 50 -1.78 4.07 -3.59
C MET A 50 -0.96 2.94 -2.97
N GLY A 51 -0.80 1.86 -3.71
CA GLY A 51 0.11 0.77 -3.37
C GLY A 51 0.52 -0.05 -4.58
N SER A 52 1.47 -0.95 -4.35
CA SER A 52 1.92 -1.94 -5.33
C SER A 52 2.24 -3.24 -4.59
N PRO A 53 1.86 -4.40 -5.14
CA PRO A 53 2.28 -5.69 -4.58
C PRO A 53 3.77 -5.93 -4.70
N GLU A 54 4.40 -5.37 -5.76
CA GLU A 54 5.79 -5.67 -6.13
C GLU A 54 6.78 -4.58 -5.70
N ILE A 55 6.33 -3.31 -5.67
CA ILE A 55 7.23 -2.16 -5.46
C ILE A 55 7.01 -1.54 -4.08
N PRO A 56 7.85 -1.88 -3.10
CA PRO A 56 7.71 -1.35 -1.76
C PRO A 56 8.37 0.01 -1.56
N LEU A 57 9.28 0.43 -2.45
CA LEU A 57 10.09 1.62 -2.22
C LEU A 57 9.43 2.87 -2.80
N MET A 58 9.27 3.89 -1.97
CA MET A 58 8.62 5.15 -2.34
C MET A 58 9.37 6.36 -1.79
N GLN A 59 9.23 7.49 -2.52
CA GLN A 59 9.59 8.83 -2.03
C GLN A 59 8.36 9.72 -1.97
N PHE A 60 8.40 10.69 -1.08
CA PHE A 60 7.27 11.59 -0.85
C PHE A 60 7.70 13.06 -0.90
N GLY A 61 6.79 13.90 -1.43
CA GLY A 61 6.97 15.33 -1.55
C GLY A 61 7.81 15.75 -2.75
N ALA A 62 9.06 15.32 -2.81
CA ALA A 62 9.97 15.61 -3.91
C ALA A 62 10.87 14.40 -4.18
N ILE A 63 11.37 14.30 -5.42
CA ILE A 63 12.36 13.29 -5.78
C ILE A 63 13.72 13.73 -5.20
N ASN A 64 14.34 12.81 -4.46
CA ASN A 64 15.70 12.94 -4.00
C ASN A 64 16.59 11.92 -4.74
N THR A 65 17.53 12.41 -5.50
CA THR A 65 18.40 11.58 -6.35
C THR A 65 19.68 11.16 -5.61
N GLY A 66 19.51 10.40 -4.51
CA GLY A 66 20.64 9.76 -3.83
C GLY A 66 21.44 10.66 -2.89
N ARG A 67 20.98 11.85 -2.58
CA ARG A 67 21.59 12.69 -1.55
C ARG A 67 20.82 12.50 -0.25
N TYR A 68 21.48 11.92 0.75
CA TYR A 68 20.91 11.80 2.08
C TYR A 68 20.50 13.16 2.64
N LYS A 69 19.26 13.26 3.06
CA LYS A 69 18.69 14.47 3.63
C LYS A 69 18.05 14.15 4.98
N ALA A 70 18.82 14.36 6.04
CA ALA A 70 18.34 14.12 7.40
C ALA A 70 17.11 14.98 7.71
N GLY A 71 16.10 14.37 8.35
CA GLY A 71 14.91 15.07 8.81
C GLY A 71 14.04 15.65 7.69
N ALA A 72 14.08 15.08 6.50
CA ALA A 72 13.22 15.51 5.39
C ALA A 72 11.75 15.27 5.74
N VAL A 73 10.94 16.33 5.68
CA VAL A 73 9.48 16.26 5.83
C VAL A 73 8.87 16.56 4.46
N PRO A 74 7.95 15.74 3.95
CA PRO A 74 7.29 16.00 2.69
C PRO A 74 6.56 17.35 2.71
N GLN A 75 6.86 18.21 1.73
CA GLN A 75 6.24 19.54 1.60
C GLN A 75 5.03 19.54 0.65
N SER A 76 4.75 18.43 0.02
CA SER A 76 3.60 18.21 -0.85
C SER A 76 3.12 16.76 -0.76
N THR A 77 1.95 16.47 -1.29
CA THR A 77 1.36 15.14 -1.30
C THR A 77 1.76 14.30 -2.52
N ASN A 78 2.82 14.68 -3.21
CA ASN A 78 3.35 13.88 -4.31
C ASN A 78 3.91 12.56 -3.79
N MET A 79 3.53 11.48 -4.47
CA MET A 79 4.00 10.12 -4.20
C MET A 79 4.75 9.60 -5.42
N TYR A 80 5.97 9.12 -5.21
CA TYR A 80 6.84 8.59 -6.26
C TYR A 80 7.17 7.15 -5.92
N SER A 81 6.82 6.23 -6.81
CA SER A 81 7.24 4.85 -6.71
C SER A 81 8.63 4.68 -7.32
N TRP A 82 9.44 3.85 -6.69
CA TRP A 82 10.79 3.57 -7.12
C TRP A 82 10.93 2.10 -7.57
N PRO A 83 10.59 1.80 -8.81
CA PRO A 83 10.56 0.42 -9.30
C PRO A 83 11.95 -0.17 -9.56
N MET A 84 12.95 0.67 -9.85
CA MET A 84 14.32 0.24 -10.16
C MET A 84 15.33 1.19 -9.56
N ASN A 85 16.45 0.65 -9.11
CA ASN A 85 17.55 1.41 -8.56
C ASN A 85 18.87 0.98 -9.22
N ASN A 86 19.40 1.82 -10.12
CA ASN A 86 20.70 1.65 -10.77
C ASN A 86 21.80 2.50 -10.10
N TYR A 87 21.54 3.00 -8.91
CA TYR A 87 22.42 3.95 -8.23
C TYR A 87 23.65 3.32 -7.62
N TRP A 88 23.55 2.05 -7.20
CA TRP A 88 24.64 1.35 -6.51
C TRP A 88 25.39 0.45 -7.49
N VAL A 89 26.68 0.72 -7.62
CA VAL A 89 27.62 -0.10 -8.41
C VAL A 89 28.64 -0.68 -7.47
N THR A 90 28.28 -1.77 -6.79
CA THR A 90 29.18 -2.46 -5.85
C THR A 90 29.30 -3.96 -6.18
N ASN A 91 28.58 -4.82 -5.48
CA ASN A 91 28.72 -6.27 -5.55
C ASN A 91 27.65 -6.94 -6.44
N PHE A 92 26.89 -6.18 -7.19
CA PHE A 92 25.81 -6.66 -8.05
C PHE A 92 25.73 -5.83 -9.32
N ASN A 93 25.07 -6.37 -10.33
CA ASN A 93 24.83 -5.63 -11.57
C ASN A 93 23.94 -4.42 -11.30
N ALA A 94 24.39 -3.24 -11.74
CA ALA A 94 23.58 -2.03 -11.70
C ALA A 94 22.56 -1.98 -12.85
N ASP A 95 22.71 -2.84 -13.84
CA ASP A 95 21.85 -2.92 -15.02
C ASP A 95 21.03 -4.21 -15.00
N GLN A 96 19.74 -4.06 -15.27
CA GLN A 96 18.84 -5.18 -15.50
C GLN A 96 18.13 -4.98 -16.83
N MET A 97 18.50 -5.81 -17.80
CA MET A 97 17.89 -5.80 -19.12
C MET A 97 16.68 -6.72 -19.15
N GLY A 98 15.71 -6.41 -19.99
CA GLY A 98 14.52 -7.21 -20.21
C GLY A 98 13.24 -6.41 -20.10
N GLU A 99 12.13 -7.12 -20.28
CA GLU A 99 10.79 -6.58 -20.08
C GLU A 99 10.37 -6.79 -18.62
N LEU A 100 9.96 -5.71 -17.96
CA LEU A 100 9.56 -5.72 -16.56
C LEU A 100 8.14 -5.20 -16.44
N GLN A 101 7.36 -5.78 -15.55
CA GLN A 101 5.97 -5.43 -15.33
C GLN A 101 5.72 -5.22 -13.84
N TRP A 102 4.99 -4.16 -13.51
CA TRP A 102 4.55 -3.86 -12.15
C TRP A 102 3.08 -3.47 -12.14
N SER A 103 2.43 -3.76 -11.04
CA SER A 103 1.03 -3.45 -10.81
C SER A 103 0.89 -2.36 -9.75
N TYR A 104 -0.02 -1.42 -9.98
CA TYR A 104 -0.38 -0.40 -9.02
C TYR A 104 -1.88 -0.38 -8.83
N PHE A 105 -2.31 -0.15 -7.61
CA PHE A 105 -3.69 0.18 -7.30
C PHE A 105 -3.76 1.60 -6.72
N ILE A 106 -4.74 2.36 -7.18
CA ILE A 106 -4.95 3.74 -6.75
C ILE A 106 -6.45 3.96 -6.61
N ASN A 107 -6.85 4.59 -5.51
CA ASN A 107 -8.23 5.01 -5.31
C ASN A 107 -8.29 6.33 -4.55
N SER A 108 -9.40 7.05 -4.72
CA SER A 108 -9.72 8.25 -3.94
C SER A 108 -11.02 8.05 -3.17
N SER A 109 -11.11 8.59 -1.96
CA SER A 109 -12.29 8.46 -1.12
C SER A 109 -12.52 9.68 -0.25
N LYS A 110 -13.79 9.95 0.06
CA LYS A 110 -14.19 10.87 1.12
C LYS A 110 -14.04 10.25 2.51
N ASP A 111 -14.08 8.91 2.60
CA ASP A 111 -13.67 8.22 3.82
C ASP A 111 -12.15 8.35 3.94
N ASN A 112 -11.71 9.24 4.82
CA ASN A 112 -10.30 9.54 5.05
C ASN A 112 -9.69 8.73 6.20
N SER A 113 -10.36 7.66 6.65
CA SER A 113 -9.87 6.79 7.72
C SER A 113 -8.70 5.92 7.25
N ILE A 114 -7.78 5.61 8.16
CA ILE A 114 -6.72 4.62 7.91
C ILE A 114 -7.34 3.23 7.69
N GLY A 115 -8.44 2.92 8.36
CA GLY A 115 -9.18 1.66 8.16
C GLY A 115 -9.62 1.44 6.73
N TYR A 116 -10.10 2.50 6.05
CA TYR A 116 -10.41 2.44 4.61
C TYR A 116 -9.17 2.11 3.77
N ALA A 117 -8.07 2.86 3.98
CA ALA A 117 -6.82 2.64 3.24
C ALA A 117 -6.29 1.22 3.43
N THR A 118 -6.33 0.71 4.66
CA THR A 118 -5.91 -0.64 5.00
C THR A 118 -6.77 -1.69 4.28
N ARG A 119 -8.10 -1.60 4.36
CA ARG A 119 -9.01 -2.54 3.67
C ARG A 119 -8.79 -2.52 2.16
N PHE A 120 -8.76 -1.33 1.56
CA PHE A 120 -8.53 -1.17 0.12
C PHE A 120 -7.20 -1.81 -0.31
N ALA A 121 -6.12 -1.62 0.44
CA ALA A 121 -4.83 -2.19 0.13
C ALA A 121 -4.84 -3.73 0.21
N TRP A 122 -5.41 -4.29 1.26
CA TRP A 122 -5.51 -5.73 1.44
C TRP A 122 -6.39 -6.39 0.36
N GLU A 123 -7.51 -5.81 0.00
CA GLU A 123 -8.40 -6.29 -1.07
C GLU A 123 -7.70 -6.35 -2.43
N ASN A 124 -6.79 -5.41 -2.69
CA ASN A 124 -6.02 -5.38 -3.94
C ASN A 124 -4.76 -6.27 -3.91
N ARG A 125 -4.24 -6.58 -2.74
CA ARG A 125 -3.06 -7.43 -2.58
C ARG A 125 -3.39 -8.92 -2.52
N ILE A 126 -4.56 -9.28 -1.98
CA ILE A 126 -5.00 -10.67 -1.86
C ILE A 126 -5.98 -10.97 -2.99
N PRO A 127 -5.61 -11.82 -3.96
CA PRO A 127 -6.49 -12.14 -5.07
C PRO A 127 -7.70 -12.94 -4.60
N PHE A 128 -8.84 -12.75 -5.27
CA PHE A 128 -10.01 -13.58 -5.07
C PHE A 128 -9.72 -15.04 -5.43
N LEU A 129 -10.11 -15.93 -4.56
CA LEU A 129 -10.12 -17.37 -4.88
C LEU A 129 -11.31 -17.67 -5.76
N THR A 130 -11.05 -18.03 -7.01
CA THR A 130 -12.08 -18.40 -7.96
C THR A 130 -12.03 -19.90 -8.22
N ARG A 131 -13.20 -20.53 -8.32
CA ARG A 131 -13.35 -21.94 -8.68
C ARG A 131 -14.35 -22.08 -9.82
N VAL A 132 -13.93 -22.65 -10.91
CA VAL A 132 -14.81 -23.06 -12.00
C VAL A 132 -15.40 -24.43 -11.63
N LEU A 133 -16.71 -24.51 -11.53
CA LEU A 133 -17.41 -25.77 -11.33
C LEU A 133 -17.72 -26.41 -12.67
N PRO A 134 -17.51 -27.74 -12.83
CA PRO A 134 -17.88 -28.43 -14.07
C PRO A 134 -19.39 -28.37 -14.30
N ALA A 135 -19.80 -28.35 -15.57
CA ALA A 135 -21.20 -28.38 -15.95
C ALA A 135 -21.89 -29.63 -15.36
N GLY A 136 -23.05 -29.47 -14.77
CA GLY A 136 -23.79 -30.55 -14.13
C GLY A 136 -23.39 -30.85 -12.68
N ALA A 137 -22.42 -30.16 -12.12
CA ALA A 137 -22.19 -30.19 -10.68
C ALA A 137 -23.50 -29.76 -9.99
N LYS A 138 -24.06 -30.61 -9.15
CA LYS A 138 -25.18 -30.24 -8.29
C LYS A 138 -24.67 -29.25 -7.24
N GLY A 139 -24.39 -28.05 -7.70
CA GLY A 139 -24.00 -26.93 -6.83
C GLY A 139 -25.21 -26.36 -6.16
N SER A 140 -25.03 -25.86 -4.97
CA SER A 140 -26.02 -25.03 -4.30
C SER A 140 -26.40 -23.86 -5.21
N LYS A 141 -27.65 -23.43 -5.13
CA LYS A 141 -28.14 -22.21 -5.75
C LYS A 141 -27.13 -21.09 -5.56
N VAL A 142 -26.95 -20.26 -6.58
CA VAL A 142 -26.22 -18.99 -6.43
C VAL A 142 -26.77 -18.31 -5.19
N VAL A 143 -26.03 -18.37 -4.12
CA VAL A 143 -26.37 -17.66 -2.89
C VAL A 143 -26.09 -16.21 -3.21
N SER A 144 -27.04 -15.33 -2.96
CA SER A 144 -26.81 -13.89 -2.99
C SER A 144 -25.53 -13.57 -2.21
N PRO A 145 -24.77 -12.55 -2.63
CA PRO A 145 -23.57 -12.17 -1.90
C PRO A 145 -23.87 -12.09 -0.40
N ALA A 146 -23.30 -12.99 0.35
CA ALA A 146 -23.49 -13.05 1.78
C ALA A 146 -22.12 -13.05 2.45
N SER A 147 -21.98 -12.27 3.49
CA SER A 147 -20.82 -12.35 4.35
C SER A 147 -20.98 -13.55 5.29
N VAL A 148 -20.01 -14.45 5.27
CA VAL A 148 -19.93 -15.58 6.24
C VAL A 148 -19.41 -15.09 7.59
N PHE A 149 -18.74 -13.94 7.58
CA PHE A 149 -18.15 -13.31 8.75
C PHE A 149 -18.60 -11.85 8.82
N ASN A 150 -18.90 -11.40 10.02
CA ASN A 150 -19.11 -10.00 10.33
C ASN A 150 -18.23 -9.59 11.51
N ILE A 151 -17.38 -8.61 11.29
CA ILE A 151 -16.58 -7.99 12.34
C ILE A 151 -17.26 -6.66 12.68
N SER A 152 -17.73 -6.51 13.89
CA SER A 152 -18.52 -5.35 14.32
C SER A 152 -17.69 -4.06 14.52
N SER A 153 -16.39 -4.12 14.37
CA SER A 153 -15.49 -2.95 14.54
C SER A 153 -14.75 -2.64 13.27
N ASP A 154 -14.82 -1.39 12.83
CA ASP A 154 -14.09 -0.87 11.66
C ASP A 154 -12.57 -0.82 11.88
N ASN A 155 -12.12 -0.92 13.13
CA ASN A 155 -10.71 -0.94 13.50
C ASN A 155 -10.07 -2.33 13.47
N LEU A 156 -10.82 -3.35 13.09
CA LEU A 156 -10.35 -4.72 12.98
C LEU A 156 -10.39 -5.19 11.54
N LEU A 157 -9.32 -5.84 11.11
CA LEU A 157 -9.21 -6.49 9.81
C LEU A 157 -8.94 -7.97 9.99
N LEU A 158 -9.73 -8.82 9.34
CA LEU A 158 -9.45 -10.26 9.26
C LEU A 158 -8.35 -10.47 8.20
N VAL A 159 -7.14 -10.76 8.65
CA VAL A 159 -5.98 -10.97 7.77
C VAL A 159 -5.90 -12.41 7.27
N ASN A 160 -6.27 -13.38 8.09
CA ASN A 160 -6.19 -14.80 7.75
C ASN A 160 -7.17 -15.63 8.56
N MET A 161 -7.69 -16.68 7.94
CA MET A 161 -8.50 -17.69 8.58
C MET A 161 -8.14 -19.07 8.00
N LYS A 162 -7.84 -20.01 8.84
CA LYS A 162 -7.57 -21.41 8.44
C LYS A 162 -8.29 -22.39 9.36
N PRO A 163 -8.68 -23.56 8.85
CA PRO A 163 -9.15 -24.63 9.72
C PRO A 163 -8.06 -25.03 10.72
N VAL A 164 -8.48 -25.40 11.90
CA VAL A 164 -7.59 -26.08 12.85
C VAL A 164 -7.50 -27.52 12.39
N GLU A 165 -6.30 -28.00 12.12
CA GLU A 165 -6.07 -29.42 11.90
C GLU A 165 -6.31 -30.14 13.23
N GLY A 166 -7.30 -31.03 13.25
CA GLY A 166 -7.62 -31.88 14.39
C GLY A 166 -6.71 -33.09 14.46
#